data_f50251de6c1b644f229b00cbbbe0934f
#
_entry.id   f50251de6c1b644f229b00cbbbe0934f
#
_cell.length_a   1.000
_cell.length_b   1.000
_cell.length_c   1.000
_cell.angle_alpha   90.00
_cell.angle_beta   90.00
_cell.angle_gamma   90.00
#
_symmetry.space_group_name_H-M   'P 1'
#
loop_
_entity.id
_entity.type
_entity.pdbx_description
1 polymer ?
#
loop_
_entity_poly.entity_id
_entity_poly.type
_entity_poly.pdbx_seq_one_letter_code
_entity_poly.pdbx_strand_id
1 'polypeptide(L)'
;EITSGNVDVMEKTASFIVHPPVGKWLIAAGEQLFGMNSFGWRFASLIFGVLLIMVTIRLVRRVSKSTLIGGLAGILLTFDGLEFVMSRTALLDIFMAFFLVMAVACLVADREWFRNRLASYLERREIADLGGRFGPALVLRPWRIASGISFGLALGTKWNALFALAAFALLSLAWDIGARRLAGAGSRTKLAILRDGIPAFLSLVVLSLVVYAGTWASWFATSGGYDRQWGAE
;
A
#
# COMPACT_ATOMS: atom_id res chain seq x y z
N GLU A 1 -34.12 -3.91 -15.34
CA GLU A 1 -34.29 -5.32 -14.90
C GLU A 1 -33.78 -5.54 -13.47
N ILE A 2 -32.60 -5.01 -13.10
CA ILE A 2 -32.10 -5.05 -11.70
C ILE A 2 -33.02 -4.27 -10.75
N THR A 3 -33.63 -3.19 -11.23
CA THR A 3 -34.61 -2.41 -10.44
C THR A 3 -35.95 -3.11 -10.22
N SER A 4 -36.25 -4.16 -10.96
CA SER A 4 -37.45 -4.99 -10.80
C SER A 4 -37.30 -6.16 -9.80
N GLY A 5 -36.14 -6.27 -9.13
CA GLY A 5 -35.86 -7.36 -8.18
C GLY A 5 -35.63 -8.73 -8.83
N ASN A 6 -35.43 -8.79 -10.14
CA ASN A 6 -35.15 -10.03 -10.84
C ASN A 6 -33.68 -10.43 -10.64
N VAL A 7 -33.43 -11.31 -9.68
CA VAL A 7 -32.09 -11.84 -9.36
C VAL A 7 -31.55 -12.85 -10.39
N ASP A 8 -32.38 -13.30 -11.34
CA ASP A 8 -31.95 -14.23 -12.39
C ASP A 8 -31.08 -13.56 -13.49
N VAL A 9 -30.93 -12.23 -13.44
CA VAL A 9 -30.01 -11.46 -14.30
C VAL A 9 -28.56 -11.60 -13.85
N MET A 10 -28.30 -12.09 -12.64
CA MET A 10 -26.94 -12.33 -12.13
C MET A 10 -26.33 -13.54 -12.86
N GLU A 11 -25.18 -13.32 -13.49
CA GLU A 11 -24.41 -14.41 -14.08
C GLU A 11 -24.04 -15.45 -13.01
N LYS A 12 -24.55 -16.66 -13.15
CA LYS A 12 -24.25 -17.78 -12.25
C LYS A 12 -22.92 -18.47 -12.59
N THR A 13 -22.38 -18.16 -13.77
CA THR A 13 -21.10 -18.72 -14.25
C THR A 13 -19.96 -17.76 -13.96
N ALA A 14 -18.78 -18.30 -13.65
CA ALA A 14 -17.58 -17.50 -13.45
C ALA A 14 -17.20 -16.77 -14.75
N SER A 15 -17.14 -15.45 -14.71
CA SER A 15 -16.73 -14.61 -15.83
C SER A 15 -15.23 -14.30 -15.79
N PHE A 16 -14.68 -13.86 -16.92
CA PHE A 16 -13.26 -13.48 -17.04
C PHE A 16 -12.83 -12.45 -16.01
N ILE A 17 -11.72 -12.74 -15.32
CA ILE A 17 -11.19 -11.91 -14.24
C ILE A 17 -10.22 -10.89 -14.82
N VAL A 18 -10.68 -9.65 -15.05
CA VAL A 18 -9.85 -8.55 -15.56
C VAL A 18 -8.92 -7.98 -14.46
N HIS A 19 -9.41 -7.88 -13.24
CA HIS A 19 -8.71 -7.27 -12.11
C HIS A 19 -8.82 -8.12 -10.84
N PRO A 20 -7.81 -8.09 -9.97
CA PRO A 20 -7.85 -8.72 -8.65
C PRO A 20 -9.03 -8.26 -7.78
N PRO A 21 -9.39 -9.00 -6.73
CA PRO A 21 -10.71 -8.90 -6.09
C PRO A 21 -10.89 -7.76 -5.07
N VAL A 22 -9.81 -7.16 -4.52
CA VAL A 22 -9.91 -6.21 -3.39
C VAL A 22 -10.87 -5.05 -3.66
N GLY A 23 -10.72 -4.37 -4.79
CA GLY A 23 -11.61 -3.25 -5.12
C GLY A 23 -13.06 -3.69 -5.32
N LYS A 24 -13.28 -4.88 -5.88
CA LYS A 24 -14.62 -5.48 -6.04
C LYS A 24 -15.24 -5.79 -4.67
N TRP A 25 -14.48 -6.31 -3.73
CA TRP A 25 -14.95 -6.55 -2.36
C TRP A 25 -15.37 -5.27 -1.65
N LEU A 26 -14.62 -4.19 -1.84
CA LEU A 26 -14.94 -2.89 -1.25
C LEU A 26 -16.25 -2.32 -1.83
N ILE A 27 -16.46 -2.44 -3.15
CA ILE A 27 -17.73 -2.05 -3.78
C ILE A 27 -18.86 -2.91 -3.26
N ALA A 28 -18.72 -4.24 -3.26
CA ALA A 28 -19.71 -5.18 -2.76
C ALA A 28 -20.09 -4.93 -1.29
N ALA A 29 -19.14 -4.53 -0.46
CA ALA A 29 -19.43 -4.14 0.92
C ALA A 29 -20.37 -2.93 1.01
N GLY A 30 -20.20 -1.93 0.13
CA GLY A 30 -21.11 -0.80 0.02
C GLY A 30 -22.53 -1.23 -0.42
N GLU A 31 -22.61 -2.14 -1.40
CA GLU A 31 -23.86 -2.71 -1.89
C GLU A 31 -24.59 -3.53 -0.82
N GLN A 32 -23.86 -4.29 0.00
CA GLN A 32 -24.44 -5.04 1.12
C GLN A 32 -25.01 -4.13 2.20
N LEU A 33 -24.38 -2.99 2.47
CA LEU A 33 -24.80 -2.05 3.50
C LEU A 33 -25.99 -1.18 3.08
N PHE A 34 -26.03 -0.77 1.82
CA PHE A 34 -26.98 0.23 1.32
C PHE A 34 -27.86 -0.26 0.17
N GLY A 35 -27.72 -1.52 -0.21
CA GLY A 35 -28.46 -2.13 -1.32
C GLY A 35 -27.82 -1.88 -2.68
N MET A 36 -28.27 -2.63 -3.70
CA MET A 36 -27.83 -2.50 -5.10
C MET A 36 -28.46 -1.26 -5.76
N ASN A 37 -27.98 -0.10 -5.42
CA ASN A 37 -28.42 1.19 -5.96
C ASN A 37 -27.24 2.12 -6.18
N SER A 38 -27.49 3.28 -6.79
CA SER A 38 -26.44 4.24 -7.13
C SER A 38 -25.60 4.74 -5.96
N PHE A 39 -26.14 4.70 -4.74
CA PHE A 39 -25.41 5.07 -3.53
C PHE A 39 -24.56 3.90 -3.02
N GLY A 40 -25.09 2.69 -2.97
CA GLY A 40 -24.41 1.50 -2.44
C GLY A 40 -23.09 1.23 -3.13
N TRP A 41 -23.06 1.16 -4.47
CA TRP A 41 -21.84 0.88 -5.22
C TRP A 41 -20.83 2.04 -5.24
N ARG A 42 -21.27 3.29 -5.01
CA ARG A 42 -20.38 4.46 -4.94
C ARG A 42 -19.85 4.76 -3.55
N PHE A 43 -20.49 4.23 -2.52
CA PHE A 43 -20.17 4.54 -1.13
C PHE A 43 -18.69 4.27 -0.79
N ALA A 44 -18.17 3.09 -1.16
CA ALA A 44 -16.78 2.74 -0.92
C ALA A 44 -15.83 3.71 -1.63
N SER A 45 -16.09 4.04 -2.91
CA SER A 45 -15.27 4.97 -3.67
C SER A 45 -15.23 6.36 -3.04
N LEU A 46 -16.36 6.86 -2.52
CA LEU A 46 -16.43 8.13 -1.80
C LEU A 46 -15.55 8.13 -0.55
N ILE A 47 -15.67 7.08 0.28
CA ILE A 47 -14.87 6.95 1.50
C ILE A 47 -13.37 6.90 1.17
N PHE A 48 -12.97 6.10 0.19
CA PHE A 48 -11.57 5.96 -0.19
C PHE A 48 -10.99 7.22 -0.84
N GLY A 49 -11.81 8.01 -1.57
CA GLY A 49 -11.42 9.34 -2.05
C GLY A 49 -11.10 10.30 -0.90
N VAL A 50 -12.00 10.40 0.08
CA VAL A 50 -11.76 11.22 1.30
C VAL A 50 -10.51 10.75 2.04
N LEU A 51 -10.34 9.44 2.23
CA LEU A 51 -9.15 8.87 2.88
C LEU A 51 -7.87 9.15 2.08
N LEU A 52 -7.91 9.11 0.76
CA LEU A 52 -6.78 9.47 -0.11
C LEU A 52 -6.35 10.91 0.11
N ILE A 53 -7.29 11.86 0.14
CA ILE A 53 -7.01 13.27 0.45
C ILE A 53 -6.36 13.41 1.84
N MET A 54 -6.93 12.76 2.85
CA MET A 54 -6.42 12.82 4.23
C MET A 54 -5.00 12.27 4.35
N VAL A 55 -4.72 11.14 3.71
CA VAL A 55 -3.37 10.54 3.73
C VAL A 55 -2.37 11.39 2.96
N THR A 56 -2.79 11.98 1.84
CA THR A 56 -1.96 12.92 1.05
C THR A 56 -1.59 14.15 1.87
N ILE A 57 -2.54 14.77 2.55
CA ILE A 57 -2.27 15.91 3.47
C ILE A 57 -1.23 15.51 4.50
N ARG A 58 -1.39 14.35 5.16
CA ARG A 58 -0.46 13.87 6.18
C ARG A 58 0.93 13.55 5.62
N LEU A 59 0.99 12.92 4.46
CA LEU A 59 2.24 12.60 3.78
C LEU A 59 3.01 13.88 3.41
N VAL A 60 2.35 14.80 2.71
CA VAL A 60 2.98 16.05 2.27
C VAL A 60 3.40 16.91 3.46
N ARG A 61 2.55 17.06 4.50
CA ARG A 61 2.92 17.72 5.74
C ARG A 61 4.15 17.11 6.39
N ARG A 62 4.26 15.78 6.42
CA ARG A 62 5.39 15.06 7.01
C ARG A 62 6.68 15.29 6.24
N VAL A 63 6.62 15.27 4.91
CA VAL A 63 7.79 15.49 4.04
C VAL A 63 8.24 16.93 4.02
N SER A 64 7.30 17.88 3.90
CA SER A 64 7.58 19.33 3.83
C SER A 64 7.84 19.97 5.19
N LYS A 65 7.47 19.27 6.29
CA LYS A 65 7.45 19.81 7.66
C LYS A 65 6.54 21.05 7.80
N SER A 66 5.60 21.27 6.90
CA SER A 66 4.69 22.42 6.84
C SER A 66 3.24 21.98 6.77
N THR A 67 2.42 22.43 7.74
CA THR A 67 0.97 22.18 7.74
C THR A 67 0.28 22.93 6.59
N LEU A 68 0.78 24.12 6.24
CA LEU A 68 0.25 24.90 5.12
C LEU A 68 0.43 24.15 3.80
N ILE A 69 1.63 23.65 3.51
CA ILE A 69 1.93 22.90 2.27
C ILE A 69 1.10 21.61 2.23
N GLY A 70 0.96 20.92 3.37
CA GLY A 70 0.08 19.74 3.45
C GLY A 70 -1.38 20.08 3.16
N GLY A 71 -1.89 21.18 3.73
CA GLY A 71 -3.25 21.66 3.48
C GLY A 71 -3.48 22.04 2.02
N LEU A 72 -2.54 22.77 1.42
CA LEU A 72 -2.61 23.13 0.00
C LEU A 72 -2.63 21.91 -0.91
N ALA A 73 -1.81 20.89 -0.63
CA ALA A 73 -1.83 19.63 -1.39
C ALA A 73 -3.19 18.93 -1.31
N GLY A 74 -3.83 18.93 -0.13
CA GLY A 74 -5.18 18.38 0.02
C GLY A 74 -6.22 19.16 -0.77
N ILE A 75 -6.16 20.48 -0.73
CA ILE A 75 -7.07 21.37 -1.50
C ILE A 75 -6.89 21.09 -3.00
N LEU A 76 -5.65 21.08 -3.50
CA LEU A 76 -5.37 20.81 -4.91
C LEU A 76 -5.89 19.43 -5.34
N LEU A 77 -5.69 18.40 -4.53
CA LEU A 77 -6.20 17.07 -4.81
C LEU A 77 -7.74 17.02 -4.78
N THR A 78 -8.39 17.76 -3.88
CA THR A 78 -9.87 17.85 -3.82
C THR A 78 -10.47 18.46 -5.09
N PHE A 79 -9.77 19.40 -5.73
CA PHE A 79 -10.19 20.03 -6.98
C PHE A 79 -9.60 19.36 -8.22
N ASP A 80 -8.80 18.28 -8.05
CA ASP A 80 -8.29 17.51 -9.18
C ASP A 80 -9.44 16.78 -9.87
N GLY A 81 -9.55 16.95 -11.19
CA GLY A 81 -10.66 16.38 -11.96
C GLY A 81 -10.67 14.87 -11.98
N LEU A 82 -9.49 14.22 -11.92
CA LEU A 82 -9.37 12.77 -11.94
C LEU A 82 -9.83 12.18 -10.58
N GLU A 83 -9.36 12.74 -9.47
CA GLU A 83 -9.78 12.34 -8.13
C GLU A 83 -11.29 12.53 -7.96
N PHE A 84 -11.80 13.70 -8.36
CA PHE A 84 -13.21 14.03 -8.30
C PHE A 84 -14.11 13.02 -9.04
N VAL A 85 -13.70 12.57 -10.23
CA VAL A 85 -14.45 11.56 -10.98
C VAL A 85 -14.33 10.19 -10.34
N MET A 86 -13.11 9.75 -9.97
CA MET A 86 -12.86 8.42 -9.45
C MET A 86 -13.49 8.18 -8.08
N SER A 87 -13.58 9.21 -7.23
CA SER A 87 -14.26 9.12 -5.93
C SER A 87 -15.79 9.02 -6.04
N ARG A 88 -16.37 9.26 -7.21
CA ARG A 88 -17.83 9.23 -7.45
C ARG A 88 -18.28 8.12 -8.38
N THR A 89 -17.35 7.41 -8.97
CA THR A 89 -17.62 6.28 -9.85
C THR A 89 -17.03 5.02 -9.23
N ALA A 90 -17.67 3.87 -9.35
CA ALA A 90 -17.16 2.63 -8.77
C ALA A 90 -15.96 2.07 -9.57
N LEU A 91 -14.95 2.92 -9.83
CA LEU A 91 -13.71 2.54 -10.48
C LEU A 91 -12.67 2.05 -9.47
N LEU A 92 -11.93 1.01 -9.84
CA LEU A 92 -10.94 0.38 -8.96
C LEU A 92 -9.71 1.27 -8.68
N ASP A 93 -9.50 2.29 -9.51
CA ASP A 93 -8.32 3.15 -9.46
C ASP A 93 -8.22 3.96 -8.16
N ILE A 94 -9.34 4.40 -7.60
CA ILE A 94 -9.36 5.15 -6.36
C ILE A 94 -8.83 4.31 -5.18
N PHE A 95 -9.22 3.03 -5.11
CA PHE A 95 -8.75 2.11 -4.07
C PHE A 95 -7.25 1.83 -4.23
N MET A 96 -6.79 1.57 -5.46
CA MET A 96 -5.37 1.39 -5.74
C MET A 96 -4.57 2.63 -5.36
N ALA A 97 -5.00 3.84 -5.76
CA ALA A 97 -4.34 5.09 -5.45
C ALA A 97 -4.24 5.31 -3.93
N PHE A 98 -5.33 5.05 -3.19
CA PHE A 98 -5.31 5.12 -1.73
C PHE A 98 -4.27 4.18 -1.12
N PHE A 99 -4.28 2.90 -1.49
CA PHE A 99 -3.33 1.93 -0.93
C PHE A 99 -1.88 2.25 -1.31
N LEU A 100 -1.62 2.75 -2.51
CA LEU A 100 -0.28 3.19 -2.92
C LEU A 100 0.20 4.38 -2.10
N VAL A 101 -0.61 5.43 -1.95
CA VAL A 101 -0.23 6.62 -1.18
C VAL A 101 -0.09 6.27 0.30
N MET A 102 -0.94 5.39 0.85
CA MET A 102 -0.81 4.86 2.20
C MET A 102 0.50 4.10 2.39
N ALA A 103 0.88 3.23 1.45
CA ALA A 103 2.14 2.50 1.49
C ALA A 103 3.34 3.44 1.53
N VAL A 104 3.34 4.48 0.68
CA VAL A 104 4.39 5.51 0.65
C VAL A 104 4.42 6.32 1.95
N ALA A 105 3.25 6.69 2.49
CA ALA A 105 3.15 7.39 3.78
C ALA A 105 3.74 6.56 4.93
N CYS A 106 3.49 5.25 4.92
CA CYS A 106 4.10 4.31 5.87
C CYS A 106 5.63 4.21 5.68
N LEU A 107 6.14 4.19 4.44
CA LEU A 107 7.61 4.19 4.20
C LEU A 107 8.29 5.47 4.68
N VAL A 108 7.66 6.62 4.49
CA VAL A 108 8.18 7.89 5.02
C VAL A 108 8.18 7.87 6.56
N ALA A 109 7.14 7.31 7.19
CA ALA A 109 7.09 7.11 8.63
C ALA A 109 8.19 6.14 9.12
N ASP A 110 8.42 5.06 8.38
CA ASP A 110 9.44 4.07 8.65
C ASP A 110 10.85 4.67 8.57
N ARG A 111 11.12 5.51 7.56
CA ARG A 111 12.38 6.25 7.44
C ARG A 111 12.69 7.11 8.66
N GLU A 112 11.70 7.84 9.17
CA GLU A 112 11.87 8.66 10.37
C GLU A 112 12.06 7.77 11.62
N TRP A 113 11.27 6.73 11.75
CA TRP A 113 11.38 5.77 12.84
C TRP A 113 12.77 5.12 12.89
N PHE A 114 13.30 4.70 11.73
CA PHE A 114 14.63 4.10 11.63
C PHE A 114 15.74 5.07 12.06
N ARG A 115 15.69 6.32 11.58
CA ARG A 115 16.65 7.37 11.95
C ARG A 115 16.61 7.66 13.45
N ASN A 116 15.43 7.78 14.03
CA ASN A 116 15.26 8.02 15.45
C ASN A 116 15.81 6.85 16.29
N ARG A 117 15.56 5.61 15.87
CA ARG A 117 16.12 4.43 16.55
C ARG A 117 17.64 4.38 16.48
N LEU A 118 18.21 4.78 15.36
CA LEU A 118 19.65 4.83 15.20
C LEU A 118 20.27 5.94 16.06
N ALA A 119 19.67 7.13 16.09
CA ALA A 119 20.07 8.23 16.96
C ALA A 119 20.00 7.82 18.45
N SER A 120 18.87 7.26 18.89
CA SER A 120 18.72 6.78 20.26
C SER A 120 19.70 5.63 20.64
N TYR A 121 20.19 4.88 19.65
CA TYR A 121 21.23 3.89 19.90
C TYR A 121 22.58 4.57 20.17
N LEU A 122 22.96 5.61 19.40
CA LEU A 122 24.18 6.37 19.60
C LEU A 122 24.17 7.08 20.98
N GLU A 123 23.06 7.76 21.29
CA GLU A 123 22.87 8.46 22.58
C GLU A 123 23.02 7.50 23.76
N ARG A 124 22.32 6.34 23.75
CA ARG A 124 22.40 5.35 24.84
C ARG A 124 23.76 4.71 25.02
N ARG A 125 24.59 4.73 24.00
CA ARG A 125 25.96 4.20 24.05
C ARG A 125 26.99 5.29 24.32
N GLU A 126 26.55 6.54 24.42
CA GLU A 126 27.42 7.73 24.61
C GLU A 126 28.54 7.80 23.54
N ILE A 127 28.21 7.43 22.30
CA ILE A 127 29.12 7.44 21.16
C ILE A 127 28.68 8.50 20.15
N ALA A 128 29.64 9.27 19.62
CA ALA A 128 29.37 10.32 18.64
C ALA A 128 28.90 9.76 17.28
N ASP A 129 29.46 8.63 16.88
CA ASP A 129 29.11 7.92 15.63
C ASP A 129 29.36 6.41 15.74
N LEU A 130 29.10 5.67 14.67
CA LEU A 130 29.28 4.22 14.64
C LEU A 130 30.73 3.75 14.51
N GLY A 131 31.69 4.66 14.28
CA GLY A 131 33.13 4.34 14.15
C GLY A 131 33.40 3.27 13.08
N GLY A 132 32.73 3.33 11.94
CA GLY A 132 32.80 2.33 10.88
C GLY A 132 32.06 1.01 11.16
N ARG A 133 31.41 0.85 12.34
CA ARG A 133 30.59 -0.32 12.68
C ARG A 133 29.21 -0.21 12.05
N PHE A 134 28.54 -1.33 11.83
CA PHE A 134 27.21 -1.34 11.19
C PHE A 134 26.09 -0.79 12.09
N GLY A 135 26.25 -0.88 13.40
CA GLY A 135 25.21 -0.51 14.39
C GLY A 135 24.15 -1.59 14.63
N PRO A 136 22.98 -1.22 15.20
CA PRO A 136 21.96 -2.18 15.59
C PRO A 136 21.26 -2.82 14.39
N ALA A 137 20.86 -4.09 14.51
CA ALA A 137 19.95 -4.72 13.56
C ALA A 137 18.51 -4.36 13.92
N LEU A 138 17.82 -3.64 13.04
CA LEU A 138 16.43 -3.21 13.19
C LEU A 138 15.53 -4.00 12.24
N VAL A 139 15.19 -5.24 12.64
CA VAL A 139 14.44 -6.19 11.79
C VAL A 139 12.94 -5.91 11.81
N LEU A 140 12.35 -5.78 12.99
CA LEU A 140 10.92 -5.52 13.16
C LEU A 140 10.65 -4.02 13.07
N ARG A 141 10.03 -3.61 11.98
CA ARG A 141 9.70 -2.22 11.65
C ARG A 141 8.21 -2.12 11.35
N PRO A 142 7.39 -1.63 12.29
CA PRO A 142 5.93 -1.67 12.17
C PRO A 142 5.42 -0.88 10.95
N TRP A 143 6.02 0.27 10.66
CA TRP A 143 5.63 1.07 9.51
C TRP A 143 5.99 0.42 8.16
N ARG A 144 7.10 -0.32 8.12
CA ARG A 144 7.49 -1.07 6.92
C ARG A 144 6.54 -2.25 6.67
N ILE A 145 6.13 -2.95 7.73
CA ILE A 145 5.13 -4.02 7.66
C ILE A 145 3.78 -3.45 7.16
N ALA A 146 3.33 -2.32 7.73
CA ALA A 146 2.11 -1.64 7.28
C ALA A 146 2.20 -1.21 5.80
N SER A 147 3.37 -0.77 5.35
CA SER A 147 3.61 -0.47 3.94
C SER A 147 3.49 -1.71 3.06
N GLY A 148 4.09 -2.84 3.45
CA GLY A 148 3.99 -4.10 2.72
C GLY A 148 2.55 -4.60 2.59
N ILE A 149 1.76 -4.52 3.67
CA ILE A 149 0.33 -4.84 3.62
C ILE A 149 -0.40 -3.92 2.64
N SER A 150 -0.13 -2.61 2.70
CA SER A 150 -0.76 -1.63 1.80
C SER A 150 -0.39 -1.87 0.33
N PHE A 151 0.87 -2.18 0.02
CA PHE A 151 1.26 -2.57 -1.35
C PHE A 151 0.58 -3.87 -1.80
N GLY A 152 0.45 -4.85 -0.90
CA GLY A 152 -0.27 -6.10 -1.20
C GLY A 152 -1.75 -5.86 -1.53
N LEU A 153 -2.42 -4.97 -0.81
CA LEU A 153 -3.81 -4.55 -1.10
C LEU A 153 -3.90 -3.75 -2.42
N ALA A 154 -2.91 -2.90 -2.71
CA ALA A 154 -2.82 -2.20 -3.99
C ALA A 154 -2.69 -3.19 -5.16
N LEU A 155 -1.80 -4.19 -5.05
CA LEU A 155 -1.66 -5.30 -6.01
C LEU A 155 -2.95 -6.11 -6.11
N GLY A 156 -3.61 -6.39 -4.98
CA GLY A 156 -4.91 -7.05 -4.91
C GLY A 156 -6.07 -6.23 -5.53
N THR A 157 -5.80 -4.98 -5.91
CA THR A 157 -6.72 -4.12 -6.66
C THR A 157 -6.35 -4.03 -8.14
N LYS A 158 -5.08 -3.73 -8.45
CA LYS A 158 -4.55 -3.63 -9.82
C LYS A 158 -3.06 -3.99 -9.90
N TRP A 159 -2.67 -4.70 -10.94
CA TRP A 159 -1.30 -5.20 -11.14
C TRP A 159 -0.24 -4.12 -11.32
N ASN A 160 -0.59 -2.96 -11.88
CA ASN A 160 0.37 -1.87 -12.09
C ASN A 160 0.97 -1.31 -10.78
N ALA A 161 0.38 -1.60 -9.62
CA ALA A 161 0.99 -1.32 -8.32
C ALA A 161 2.38 -1.98 -8.13
N LEU A 162 2.71 -3.03 -8.91
CA LEU A 162 4.00 -3.71 -8.87
C LEU A 162 5.16 -2.77 -9.19
N PHE A 163 4.99 -1.87 -10.15
CA PHE A 163 6.03 -0.90 -10.52
C PHE A 163 6.35 0.06 -9.37
N ALA A 164 5.32 0.52 -8.68
CA ALA A 164 5.49 1.36 -7.50
C ALA A 164 6.15 0.59 -6.35
N LEU A 165 5.73 -0.65 -6.09
CA LEU A 165 6.36 -1.52 -5.08
C LEU A 165 7.85 -1.67 -5.35
N ALA A 166 8.25 -2.00 -6.58
CA ALA A 166 9.65 -2.18 -6.94
C ALA A 166 10.47 -0.89 -6.73
N ALA A 167 9.97 0.26 -7.21
CA ALA A 167 10.64 1.54 -7.06
C ALA A 167 10.81 1.95 -5.58
N PHE A 168 9.74 1.84 -4.79
CA PHE A 168 9.77 2.25 -3.38
C PHE A 168 10.48 1.26 -2.47
N ALA A 169 10.53 -0.03 -2.81
CA ALA A 169 11.35 -1.01 -2.09
C ALA A 169 12.85 -0.68 -2.25
N LEU A 170 13.30 -0.37 -3.46
CA LEU A 170 14.68 0.06 -3.72
C LEU A 170 15.00 1.39 -3.02
N LEU A 171 14.08 2.36 -3.08
CA LEU A 171 14.23 3.65 -2.41
C LEU A 171 14.31 3.49 -0.89
N SER A 172 13.51 2.61 -0.30
CA SER A 172 13.56 2.30 1.14
C SER A 172 14.93 1.76 1.55
N LEU A 173 15.51 0.84 0.78
CA LEU A 173 16.85 0.32 1.04
C LEU A 173 17.92 1.42 0.89
N ALA A 174 17.81 2.28 -0.12
CA ALA A 174 18.71 3.42 -0.30
C ALA A 174 18.64 4.39 0.88
N TRP A 175 17.46 4.65 1.44
CA TRP A 175 17.30 5.47 2.64
C TRP A 175 17.97 4.85 3.88
N ASP A 176 17.88 3.53 4.06
CA ASP A 176 18.52 2.82 5.17
C ASP A 176 20.06 2.91 5.08
N ILE A 177 20.58 2.63 3.89
CA ILE A 177 22.03 2.76 3.61
C ILE A 177 22.51 4.19 3.87
N GLY A 178 21.76 5.19 3.38
CA GLY A 178 22.06 6.60 3.59
C GLY A 178 22.06 6.99 5.06
N ALA A 179 21.05 6.54 5.84
CA ALA A 179 20.97 6.81 7.27
C ALA A 179 22.15 6.20 8.05
N ARG A 180 22.56 4.96 7.72
CA ARG A 180 23.73 4.34 8.34
C ARG A 180 25.04 5.03 7.99
N ARG A 181 25.20 5.47 6.74
CA ARG A 181 26.36 6.27 6.32
C ARG A 181 26.47 7.58 7.10
N LEU A 182 25.36 8.29 7.23
CA LEU A 182 25.29 9.53 8.01
C LEU A 182 25.60 9.30 9.50
N ALA A 183 25.26 8.13 10.03
CA ALA A 183 25.59 7.74 11.40
C ALA A 183 27.03 7.21 11.57
N GLY A 184 27.90 7.28 10.54
CA GLY A 184 29.29 6.88 10.66
C GLY A 184 29.58 5.39 10.39
N ALA A 185 28.67 4.64 9.72
CA ALA A 185 28.91 3.22 9.40
C ALA A 185 29.95 2.98 8.29
N GLY A 186 30.49 4.03 7.69
CA GLY A 186 31.48 3.94 6.63
C GLY A 186 30.97 3.28 5.35
N SER A 187 31.89 2.70 4.56
CA SER A 187 31.59 2.14 3.22
C SER A 187 31.09 0.68 3.23
N ARG A 188 30.62 0.14 4.36
CA ARG A 188 30.15 -1.25 4.48
C ARG A 188 28.79 -1.49 3.80
N THR A 189 28.63 -1.00 2.58
CA THR A 189 27.38 -1.09 1.80
C THR A 189 26.93 -2.54 1.54
N LYS A 190 27.87 -3.47 1.31
CA LYS A 190 27.54 -4.89 1.11
C LYS A 190 26.84 -5.51 2.34
N LEU A 191 27.32 -5.18 3.53
CA LEU A 191 26.71 -5.65 4.77
C LEU A 191 25.35 -5.00 5.02
N ALA A 192 25.17 -3.74 4.62
CA ALA A 192 23.89 -3.05 4.67
C ALA A 192 22.84 -3.71 3.75
N ILE A 193 23.24 -4.11 2.53
CA ILE A 193 22.37 -4.83 1.61
C ILE A 193 21.86 -6.15 2.23
N LEU A 194 22.71 -6.89 2.91
CA LEU A 194 22.32 -8.13 3.55
C LEU A 194 21.48 -7.89 4.82
N ARG A 195 21.94 -7.03 5.73
CA ARG A 195 21.30 -6.84 7.05
C ARG A 195 20.02 -6.03 7.02
N ASP A 196 19.91 -5.03 6.14
CA ASP A 196 18.71 -4.21 5.97
C ASP A 196 17.90 -4.64 4.76
N GLY A 197 18.54 -5.14 3.69
CA GLY A 197 17.90 -5.55 2.45
C GLY A 197 17.07 -6.81 2.61
N ILE A 198 17.54 -7.84 3.33
CA ILE A 198 16.74 -9.05 3.57
C ILE A 198 15.47 -8.74 4.35
N PRO A 199 15.49 -8.05 5.51
CA PRO A 199 14.26 -7.64 6.19
C PRO A 199 13.36 -6.72 5.34
N ALA A 200 13.95 -5.84 4.51
CA ALA A 200 13.19 -5.01 3.60
C ALA A 200 12.49 -5.85 2.52
N PHE A 201 13.19 -6.79 1.92
CA PHE A 201 12.62 -7.71 0.94
C PHE A 201 11.47 -8.55 1.54
N LEU A 202 11.67 -9.11 2.74
CA LEU A 202 10.63 -9.89 3.42
C LEU A 202 9.40 -9.05 3.76
N SER A 203 9.60 -7.83 4.29
CA SER A 203 8.49 -6.98 4.75
C SER A 203 7.80 -6.20 3.63
N LEU A 204 8.47 -5.91 2.52
CA LEU A 204 7.88 -5.16 1.40
C LEU A 204 7.48 -6.08 0.25
N VAL A 205 8.35 -6.98 -0.18
CA VAL A 205 8.07 -7.81 -1.36
C VAL A 205 7.31 -9.08 -0.97
N VAL A 206 7.90 -9.90 -0.10
CA VAL A 206 7.28 -11.19 0.26
C VAL A 206 5.94 -10.98 0.95
N LEU A 207 5.85 -10.07 1.91
CA LEU A 207 4.59 -9.79 2.61
C LEU A 207 3.53 -9.23 1.64
N SER A 208 3.90 -8.34 0.71
CA SER A 208 2.95 -7.84 -0.30
C SER A 208 2.42 -8.96 -1.19
N LEU A 209 3.28 -9.88 -1.61
CA LEU A 209 2.87 -11.05 -2.41
C LEU A 209 2.00 -12.01 -1.60
N VAL A 210 2.30 -12.22 -0.32
CA VAL A 210 1.45 -13.03 0.59
C VAL A 210 0.08 -12.40 0.76
N VAL A 211 0.00 -11.08 1.00
CA VAL A 211 -1.28 -10.37 1.08
C VAL A 211 -2.02 -10.46 -0.25
N TYR A 212 -1.35 -10.22 -1.37
CA TYR A 212 -1.92 -10.37 -2.71
C TYR A 212 -2.47 -11.79 -2.93
N ALA A 213 -1.69 -12.83 -2.66
CA ALA A 213 -2.14 -14.21 -2.79
C ALA A 213 -3.32 -14.52 -1.87
N GLY A 214 -3.32 -13.96 -0.65
CA GLY A 214 -4.44 -14.06 0.29
C GLY A 214 -5.73 -13.45 -0.25
N THR A 215 -5.68 -12.42 -1.09
CA THR A 215 -6.88 -11.86 -1.74
C THR A 215 -7.53 -12.83 -2.73
N TRP A 216 -6.81 -13.83 -3.20
CA TRP A 216 -7.32 -14.88 -4.08
C TRP A 216 -7.78 -16.15 -3.34
N ALA A 217 -7.85 -16.10 -2.00
CA ALA A 217 -8.19 -17.28 -1.17
C ALA A 217 -9.53 -17.91 -1.59
N SER A 218 -10.55 -17.12 -1.93
CA SER A 218 -11.82 -17.61 -2.40
C SER A 218 -11.71 -18.39 -3.73
N TRP A 219 -10.88 -17.90 -4.65
CA TRP A 219 -10.62 -18.58 -5.91
C TRP A 219 -9.89 -19.93 -5.69
N PHE A 220 -8.91 -19.95 -4.77
CA PHE A 220 -8.22 -21.19 -4.42
C PHE A 220 -9.12 -22.19 -3.68
N ALA A 221 -10.04 -21.73 -2.86
CA ALA A 221 -10.89 -22.57 -2.02
C ALA A 221 -12.12 -23.15 -2.75
N THR A 222 -12.53 -22.58 -3.89
CA THR A 222 -13.73 -23.01 -4.63
C THR A 222 -13.37 -23.68 -5.95
N SER A 223 -14.20 -24.63 -6.41
CA SER A 223 -14.05 -25.27 -7.72
C SER A 223 -14.67 -24.46 -8.87
N GLY A 224 -15.50 -23.45 -8.57
CA GLY A 224 -16.23 -22.65 -9.56
C GLY A 224 -15.47 -21.40 -10.05
N GLY A 225 -14.16 -21.28 -9.81
CA GLY A 225 -13.36 -20.16 -10.30
C GLY A 225 -13.20 -20.22 -11.84
N TYR A 226 -13.14 -19.03 -12.48
CA TYR A 226 -12.92 -18.90 -13.92
C TYR A 226 -11.64 -19.67 -14.34
N ASP A 227 -11.74 -20.48 -15.41
CA ASP A 227 -10.65 -21.30 -15.99
C ASP A 227 -9.87 -22.20 -15.00
N ARG A 228 -10.46 -22.51 -13.85
CA ARG A 228 -9.74 -23.30 -12.85
C ARG A 228 -9.47 -24.73 -13.27
N GLN A 229 -10.27 -25.27 -14.19
CA GLN A 229 -10.16 -26.64 -14.71
C GLN A 229 -9.61 -26.70 -16.14
N TRP A 230 -9.15 -25.59 -16.68
CA TRP A 230 -8.65 -25.49 -18.07
C TRP A 230 -7.59 -26.54 -18.43
N GLY A 231 -6.76 -26.96 -17.49
CA GLY A 231 -5.75 -28.01 -17.72
C GLY A 231 -6.28 -29.47 -17.60
N ALA A 232 -7.56 -29.63 -17.28
CA ALA A 232 -8.22 -30.95 -17.14
C ALA A 232 -9.16 -31.25 -18.31
N GLU A 233 -9.40 -30.31 -19.21
CA GLU A 233 -10.11 -30.43 -20.48
C GLU A 233 -9.09 -30.68 -21.62
#